data_e773b8a1f8c1d6bfe954ddd049a2872c
#
_entry.id   e773b8a1f8c1d6bfe954ddd049a2872c
#
_cell.length_a   1.000
_cell.length_b   1.000
_cell.length_c   1.000
_cell.angle_alpha   90.00
_cell.angle_beta   90.00
_cell.angle_gamma   90.00
#
_symmetry.space_group_name_H-M   'P 1'
#
loop_
_entity.id
_entity.type
_entity.pdbx_description
1 polymer ?
#
loop_
_entity_poly.entity_id
_entity_poly.type
_entity_poly.pdbx_seq_one_letter_code
_entity_poly.pdbx_strand_id
1 'polypeptide(L)'
;NEAATFIDSERNKLLNYSGLALLLKRYVIKNYSGKVIERVQEMFLGIALHLAMPEKEDRLMWVRRIYDLLSKLEVTMATPTLSNSRKPSHQLSSCFIDTVPDSLDGIYRSLDNFSQVSKFGGGMGMYFGKVRATGGNIRGFKGVAGGVIRWMRLVNDTAVAVDQLGMRQGAVAVYLDVWHKDLPEFLQLRTNNGDDRMKAHDIFPAICYPDLFWKMAEEDMNQNWSLFCPNEIMRIKGYCLEDCYGEEWERKYLDCVNDQRLSRRVISIKDIVRLVLHSA
;
A
#
# COMPACT_ATOMS: atom_id res chain seq x y z
N ASN A 1 6.43 -37.36 13.00
CA ASN A 1 7.82 -37.76 12.68
C ASN A 1 8.00 -38.15 11.21
N GLU A 2 6.95 -38.56 10.50
CA GLU A 2 7.01 -38.94 9.09
C GLU A 2 7.45 -37.77 8.19
N ALA A 3 6.92 -36.57 8.38
CA ALA A 3 7.33 -35.40 7.62
C ALA A 3 8.82 -35.04 7.77
N ALA A 4 9.45 -35.36 8.89
CA ALA A 4 10.86 -35.12 9.11
C ALA A 4 11.77 -35.89 8.13
N THR A 5 11.28 -36.99 7.56
CA THR A 5 12.02 -37.78 6.54
C THR A 5 12.12 -37.05 5.20
N PHE A 6 11.36 -35.97 4.99
CA PHE A 6 11.42 -35.16 3.76
C PHE A 6 12.63 -34.24 3.72
N ILE A 7 13.27 -33.97 4.87
CA ILE A 7 14.40 -33.04 4.96
C ILE A 7 15.59 -33.59 4.15
N ASP A 8 16.03 -32.77 3.19
CA ASP A 8 17.20 -33.03 2.37
C ASP A 8 18.25 -31.93 2.64
N SER A 9 19.27 -32.28 3.44
CA SER A 9 20.33 -31.34 3.82
C SER A 9 21.23 -30.92 2.66
N GLU A 10 21.30 -31.72 1.58
CA GLU A 10 22.11 -31.38 0.39
C GLU A 10 21.58 -30.13 -0.31
N ARG A 11 20.30 -29.82 -0.17
CA ARG A 11 19.67 -28.62 -0.74
C ARG A 11 20.19 -27.32 -0.11
N ASN A 12 20.87 -27.36 1.04
CA ASN A 12 21.58 -26.20 1.58
C ASN A 12 22.66 -25.67 0.64
N LYS A 13 23.24 -26.53 -0.21
CA LYS A 13 24.24 -26.15 -1.22
C LYS A 13 23.68 -25.24 -2.32
N LEU A 14 22.35 -25.18 -2.49
CA LEU A 14 21.69 -24.26 -3.43
C LEU A 14 21.72 -22.80 -2.96
N LEU A 15 21.91 -22.57 -1.65
CA LEU A 15 21.95 -21.23 -1.07
C LEU A 15 23.33 -20.62 -1.24
N ASN A 16 23.40 -19.42 -1.81
CA ASN A 16 24.61 -18.61 -1.75
C ASN A 16 24.81 -18.00 -0.35
N TYR A 17 25.98 -17.43 -0.10
CA TYR A 17 26.30 -16.81 1.20
C TYR A 17 25.31 -15.76 1.62
N SER A 18 24.93 -14.84 0.72
CA SER A 18 24.01 -13.73 1.01
C SER A 18 22.60 -14.22 1.35
N GLY A 19 22.10 -15.22 0.60
CA GLY A 19 20.82 -15.86 0.86
C GLY A 19 20.79 -16.57 2.21
N LEU A 20 21.80 -17.36 2.50
CA LEU A 20 21.92 -18.04 3.80
C LEU A 20 22.00 -17.05 4.96
N ALA A 21 22.84 -16.01 4.85
CA ALA A 21 22.98 -14.97 5.86
C ALA A 21 21.65 -14.23 6.11
N LEU A 22 20.89 -13.94 5.05
CA LEU A 22 19.58 -13.33 5.16
C LEU A 22 18.58 -14.22 5.89
N LEU A 23 18.52 -15.52 5.54
CA LEU A 23 17.62 -16.48 6.19
C LEU A 23 17.95 -16.61 7.68
N LEU A 24 19.23 -16.78 8.03
CA LEU A 24 19.68 -16.88 9.43
C LEU A 24 19.45 -15.59 10.23
N LYS A 25 19.59 -14.42 9.60
CA LYS A 25 19.40 -13.14 10.27
C LYS A 25 17.92 -12.84 10.54
N ARG A 26 17.02 -13.09 9.57
CA ARG A 26 15.65 -12.57 9.57
C ARG A 26 14.55 -13.61 9.76
N TYR A 27 14.72 -14.84 9.29
CA TYR A 27 13.60 -15.76 9.11
C TYR A 27 13.61 -16.99 10.02
N VAL A 28 14.77 -17.57 10.32
CA VAL A 28 14.84 -18.72 11.24
C VAL A 28 14.40 -18.34 12.65
N ILE A 29 13.79 -19.29 13.34
CA ILE A 29 13.35 -19.10 14.73
C ILE A 29 14.59 -19.01 15.64
N LYS A 30 14.54 -18.03 16.55
CA LYS A 30 15.53 -17.81 17.61
C LYS A 30 14.82 -17.87 18.95
N ASN A 31 15.55 -18.33 19.96
CA ASN A 31 15.08 -18.26 21.33
C ASN A 31 15.18 -16.82 21.90
N TYR A 32 14.71 -16.59 23.11
CA TYR A 32 14.74 -15.28 23.79
C TYR A 32 16.15 -14.71 24.00
N SER A 33 17.19 -15.55 23.98
CA SER A 33 18.59 -15.10 24.03
C SER A 33 19.19 -14.81 22.65
N GLY A 34 18.40 -14.87 21.58
CA GLY A 34 18.84 -14.62 20.20
C GLY A 34 19.54 -15.80 19.52
N LYS A 35 19.66 -16.95 20.21
CA LYS A 35 20.27 -18.15 19.63
C LYS A 35 19.33 -18.80 18.63
N VAL A 36 19.86 -19.12 17.44
CA VAL A 36 19.13 -19.85 16.39
C VAL A 36 18.83 -21.26 16.88
N ILE A 37 17.58 -21.69 16.79
CA ILE A 37 17.08 -23.00 17.21
C ILE A 37 16.46 -23.81 16.05
N GLU A 38 16.52 -23.30 14.84
CA GLU A 38 15.93 -23.89 13.63
C GLU A 38 16.95 -23.86 12.49
N ARG A 39 17.13 -24.96 11.77
CA ARG A 39 17.93 -24.99 10.54
C ARG A 39 17.08 -24.54 9.34
N VAL A 40 17.72 -24.12 8.26
CA VAL A 40 17.01 -23.60 7.08
C VAL A 40 16.08 -24.65 6.46
N GLN A 41 16.47 -25.92 6.37
CA GLN A 41 15.61 -26.97 5.85
C GLN A 41 14.43 -27.27 6.79
N GLU A 42 14.63 -27.17 8.11
CA GLU A 42 13.57 -27.29 9.10
C GLU A 42 12.59 -26.10 8.99
N MET A 43 13.10 -24.91 8.69
CA MET A 43 12.28 -23.74 8.40
C MET A 43 11.36 -23.99 7.20
N PHE A 44 11.89 -24.46 6.07
CA PHE A 44 11.08 -24.76 4.88
C PHE A 44 10.05 -25.85 5.15
N LEU A 45 10.42 -26.90 5.90
CA LEU A 45 9.49 -27.94 6.28
C LEU A 45 8.38 -27.40 7.22
N GLY A 46 8.74 -26.58 8.19
CA GLY A 46 7.78 -25.96 9.11
C GLY A 46 6.78 -25.07 8.39
N ILE A 47 7.24 -24.30 7.39
CA ILE A 47 6.35 -23.50 6.51
C ILE A 47 5.40 -24.42 5.73
N ALA A 48 5.93 -25.50 5.14
CA ALA A 48 5.14 -26.47 4.38
C ALA A 48 4.06 -27.14 5.25
N LEU A 49 4.43 -27.53 6.48
CA LEU A 49 3.49 -28.08 7.46
C LEU A 49 2.36 -27.10 7.76
N HIS A 50 2.68 -25.82 8.00
CA HIS A 50 1.68 -24.80 8.29
C HIS A 50 0.74 -24.56 7.11
N LEU A 51 1.27 -24.41 5.91
CA LEU A 51 0.48 -24.15 4.70
C LEU A 51 -0.42 -25.34 4.33
N ALA A 52 -0.02 -26.57 4.65
CA ALA A 52 -0.83 -27.76 4.41
C ALA A 52 -1.85 -28.04 5.52
N MET A 53 -1.90 -27.26 6.62
CA MET A 53 -2.87 -27.50 7.72
C MET A 53 -4.34 -27.51 7.27
N PRO A 54 -4.80 -26.63 6.37
CA PRO A 54 -6.19 -26.61 5.94
C PRO A 54 -6.57 -27.76 5.01
N GLU A 55 -5.59 -28.50 4.46
CA GLU A 55 -5.87 -29.62 3.56
C GLU A 55 -6.57 -30.76 4.31
N LYS A 56 -7.68 -31.26 3.75
CA LYS A 56 -8.48 -32.33 4.36
C LYS A 56 -7.96 -33.71 4.02
N GLU A 57 -7.48 -33.87 2.79
CA GLU A 57 -6.99 -35.14 2.24
C GLU A 57 -5.52 -34.98 1.82
N ASP A 58 -4.79 -36.07 1.81
CA ASP A 58 -3.39 -36.16 1.35
C ASP A 58 -2.45 -35.10 1.93
N ARG A 59 -2.68 -34.68 3.18
CA ARG A 59 -1.94 -33.57 3.82
C ARG A 59 -0.43 -33.74 3.74
N LEU A 60 0.09 -34.97 3.95
CA LEU A 60 1.54 -35.22 3.86
C LEU A 60 2.07 -35.09 2.45
N MET A 61 1.28 -35.44 1.45
CA MET A 61 1.65 -35.21 0.05
C MET A 61 1.80 -33.70 -0.23
N TRP A 62 0.86 -32.87 0.26
CA TRP A 62 0.95 -31.42 0.15
C TRP A 62 2.15 -30.85 0.90
N VAL A 63 2.42 -31.32 2.11
CA VAL A 63 3.63 -30.94 2.86
C VAL A 63 4.89 -31.21 2.05
N ARG A 64 5.02 -32.39 1.49
CA ARG A 64 6.20 -32.75 0.68
C ARG A 64 6.33 -31.88 -0.57
N ARG A 65 5.22 -31.65 -1.26
CA ARG A 65 5.18 -30.84 -2.48
C ARG A 65 5.58 -29.39 -2.22
N ILE A 66 5.04 -28.77 -1.18
CA ILE A 66 5.39 -27.40 -0.78
C ILE A 66 6.84 -27.33 -0.31
N TYR A 67 7.30 -28.29 0.51
CA TYR A 67 8.70 -28.38 0.93
C TYR A 67 9.66 -28.49 -0.26
N ASP A 68 9.35 -29.33 -1.23
CA ASP A 68 10.17 -29.50 -2.42
C ASP A 68 10.33 -28.20 -3.20
N LEU A 69 9.23 -27.48 -3.45
CA LEU A 69 9.25 -26.19 -4.15
C LEU A 69 10.10 -25.13 -3.43
N LEU A 70 9.93 -25.02 -2.10
CA LEU A 70 10.66 -24.04 -1.30
C LEU A 70 12.13 -24.38 -1.15
N SER A 71 12.44 -25.63 -0.82
CA SER A 71 13.80 -26.07 -0.51
C SER A 71 14.70 -26.21 -1.75
N LYS A 72 14.09 -26.42 -2.93
CA LYS A 72 14.79 -26.36 -4.23
C LYS A 72 14.93 -24.95 -4.78
N LEU A 73 14.38 -23.94 -4.08
CA LEU A 73 14.36 -22.53 -4.49
C LEU A 73 13.59 -22.29 -5.80
N GLU A 74 12.64 -23.17 -6.16
CA GLU A 74 11.76 -23.00 -7.33
C GLU A 74 10.71 -21.93 -7.06
N VAL A 75 10.30 -21.77 -5.80
CA VAL A 75 9.35 -20.74 -5.31
C VAL A 75 9.90 -20.10 -4.05
N THR A 76 9.69 -18.80 -3.90
CA THR A 76 9.90 -18.07 -2.65
C THR A 76 8.59 -17.50 -2.15
N MET A 77 8.47 -17.37 -0.82
CA MET A 77 7.29 -16.80 -0.18
C MET A 77 7.55 -15.38 0.31
N ALA A 78 6.48 -14.62 0.48
CA ALA A 78 6.55 -13.28 1.08
C ALA A 78 7.07 -13.34 2.52
N THR A 79 7.71 -12.25 2.96
CA THR A 79 8.27 -12.13 4.31
C THR A 79 7.34 -12.59 5.44
N PRO A 80 6.05 -12.21 5.49
CA PRO A 80 5.16 -12.66 6.56
C PRO A 80 4.96 -14.18 6.57
N THR A 81 4.87 -14.83 5.42
CA THR A 81 4.78 -16.30 5.33
C THR A 81 6.03 -16.95 5.88
N LEU A 82 7.22 -16.49 5.47
CA LEU A 82 8.50 -17.01 5.95
C LEU A 82 8.70 -16.77 7.45
N SER A 83 8.21 -15.65 7.99
CA SER A 83 8.48 -15.26 9.37
C SER A 83 7.44 -15.75 10.37
N ASN A 84 6.17 -15.86 9.96
CA ASN A 84 5.05 -16.01 10.90
C ASN A 84 4.34 -17.37 10.83
N SER A 85 4.49 -18.15 9.74
CA SER A 85 3.79 -19.43 9.58
C SER A 85 4.09 -20.45 10.69
N ARG A 86 5.18 -20.29 11.43
CA ARG A 86 5.58 -21.19 12.52
C ARG A 86 5.38 -20.57 13.91
N LYS A 87 4.62 -19.48 14.00
CA LYS A 87 4.35 -18.74 15.23
C LYS A 87 2.86 -18.81 15.59
N PRO A 88 2.50 -18.59 16.87
CA PRO A 88 1.10 -18.53 17.30
C PRO A 88 0.29 -17.46 16.55
N SER A 89 0.88 -16.28 16.30
CA SER A 89 0.29 -15.24 15.44
C SER A 89 0.79 -15.44 14.03
N HIS A 90 -0.07 -15.98 13.16
CA HIS A 90 0.28 -16.43 11.82
C HIS A 90 -0.38 -15.59 10.71
N GLN A 91 -0.28 -14.27 10.78
CA GLN A 91 -0.62 -13.40 9.66
C GLN A 91 0.40 -13.62 8.54
N LEU A 92 -0.05 -14.05 7.34
CA LEU A 92 0.82 -14.50 6.24
C LEU A 92 0.82 -13.56 5.03
N SER A 93 -0.13 -12.62 4.95
CA SER A 93 -0.23 -11.68 3.84
C SER A 93 0.77 -10.54 3.99
N SER A 94 1.40 -10.14 2.87
CA SER A 94 2.38 -9.05 2.88
C SER A 94 1.76 -7.69 2.55
N CYS A 95 0.66 -7.66 1.79
CA CYS A 95 0.08 -6.44 1.24
C CYS A 95 -1.41 -6.38 1.49
N PHE A 96 -1.86 -5.22 1.93
CA PHE A 96 -3.26 -4.91 2.22
C PHE A 96 -3.65 -3.62 1.52
N ILE A 97 -4.92 -3.49 1.18
CA ILE A 97 -5.48 -2.28 0.55
C ILE A 97 -6.65 -1.80 1.40
N ASP A 98 -6.72 -0.49 1.64
CA ASP A 98 -7.83 0.16 2.31
C ASP A 98 -8.27 1.40 1.52
N THR A 99 -9.58 1.61 1.45
CA THR A 99 -10.19 2.82 0.90
C THR A 99 -10.62 3.70 2.04
N VAL A 100 -10.00 4.86 2.19
CA VAL A 100 -10.24 5.79 3.29
C VAL A 100 -11.55 6.55 3.07
N PRO A 101 -12.58 6.39 3.95
CA PRO A 101 -13.84 7.10 3.82
C PRO A 101 -13.70 8.59 4.14
N ASP A 102 -14.55 9.44 3.54
CA ASP A 102 -14.59 10.88 3.80
C ASP A 102 -15.34 11.23 5.10
N SER A 103 -14.87 10.66 6.22
CA SER A 103 -15.38 10.94 7.56
C SER A 103 -14.28 10.82 8.60
N LEU A 104 -14.39 11.54 9.71
CA LEU A 104 -13.42 11.50 10.79
C LEU A 104 -13.26 10.06 11.33
N ASP A 105 -14.36 9.40 11.65
CA ASP A 105 -14.38 8.03 12.14
C ASP A 105 -13.74 7.06 11.13
N GLY A 106 -14.09 7.20 9.84
CA GLY A 106 -13.52 6.36 8.77
C GLY A 106 -12.03 6.54 8.61
N ILE A 107 -11.52 7.78 8.63
CA ILE A 107 -10.09 8.06 8.52
C ILE A 107 -9.31 7.45 9.69
N TYR A 108 -9.78 7.64 10.92
CA TYR A 108 -9.12 7.06 12.11
C TYR A 108 -9.21 5.53 12.13
N ARG A 109 -10.31 4.94 11.66
CA ARG A 109 -10.41 3.47 11.50
C ARG A 109 -9.39 2.94 10.48
N SER A 110 -9.19 3.63 9.38
CA SER A 110 -8.16 3.28 8.39
C SER A 110 -6.75 3.39 8.98
N LEU A 111 -6.48 4.38 9.82
CA LEU A 111 -5.20 4.50 10.55
C LEU A 111 -5.01 3.37 11.56
N ASP A 112 -6.05 2.98 12.30
CA ASP A 112 -6.01 1.84 13.21
C ASP A 112 -5.74 0.53 12.43
N ASN A 113 -6.48 0.28 11.35
CA ASN A 113 -6.24 -0.86 10.47
C ASN A 113 -4.79 -0.90 9.97
N PHE A 114 -4.25 0.23 9.53
CA PHE A 114 -2.86 0.33 9.10
C PHE A 114 -1.89 -0.02 10.25
N SER A 115 -2.11 0.50 11.46
CA SER A 115 -1.28 0.21 12.62
C SER A 115 -1.24 -1.29 12.95
N GLN A 116 -2.40 -1.95 12.92
CA GLN A 116 -2.51 -3.40 13.16
C GLN A 116 -1.82 -4.22 12.05
N VAL A 117 -2.01 -3.85 10.78
CA VAL A 117 -1.34 -4.49 9.64
C VAL A 117 0.17 -4.35 9.76
N SER A 118 0.67 -3.14 10.05
CA SER A 118 2.11 -2.87 10.22
C SER A 118 2.70 -3.69 11.36
N LYS A 119 2.05 -3.70 12.53
CA LYS A 119 2.46 -4.49 13.70
C LYS A 119 2.72 -5.96 13.38
N PHE A 120 1.95 -6.57 12.47
CA PHE A 120 2.09 -7.97 12.07
C PHE A 120 2.93 -8.17 10.78
N GLY A 121 3.64 -7.15 10.32
CA GLY A 121 4.61 -7.24 9.24
C GLY A 121 4.04 -7.06 7.84
N GLY A 122 2.79 -6.61 7.71
CA GLY A 122 2.16 -6.26 6.43
C GLY A 122 2.43 -4.81 6.02
N GLY A 123 2.49 -4.56 4.71
CA GLY A 123 2.45 -3.20 4.15
C GLY A 123 1.02 -2.83 3.73
N MET A 124 0.70 -1.54 3.69
CA MET A 124 -0.63 -1.09 3.35
C MET A 124 -0.64 -0.09 2.20
N GLY A 125 -1.60 -0.24 1.29
CA GLY A 125 -1.98 0.78 0.32
C GLY A 125 -3.25 1.48 0.78
N MET A 126 -3.19 2.79 1.00
CA MET A 126 -4.33 3.59 1.45
C MET A 126 -4.78 4.54 0.34
N TYR A 127 -6.00 4.36 -0.15
CA TYR A 127 -6.58 5.20 -1.19
C TYR A 127 -7.37 6.36 -0.58
N PHE A 128 -6.93 7.60 -0.85
CA PHE A 128 -7.50 8.84 -0.31
C PHE A 128 -8.40 9.60 -1.31
N GLY A 129 -8.64 9.03 -2.49
CA GLY A 129 -9.42 9.69 -3.55
C GLY A 129 -10.87 10.06 -3.15
N LYS A 130 -11.43 9.43 -2.10
CA LYS A 130 -12.76 9.77 -1.58
C LYS A 130 -12.77 10.94 -0.61
N VAL A 131 -11.60 11.27 -0.01
CA VAL A 131 -11.51 12.32 1.00
C VAL A 131 -11.61 13.70 0.35
N ARG A 132 -12.47 14.56 0.90
CA ARG A 132 -12.69 15.93 0.39
C ARG A 132 -11.41 16.76 0.36
N ALA A 133 -11.28 17.57 -0.65
CA ALA A 133 -10.15 18.47 -0.84
C ALA A 133 -10.16 19.64 0.15
N THR A 134 -9.00 20.28 0.26
CA THR A 134 -8.80 21.55 0.99
C THR A 134 -9.83 22.59 0.53
N GLY A 135 -10.42 23.29 1.49
CA GLY A 135 -11.45 24.29 1.23
C GLY A 135 -12.84 23.69 0.96
N GLY A 136 -13.01 22.38 1.07
CA GLY A 136 -14.31 21.72 0.97
C GLY A 136 -15.29 22.13 2.09
N ASN A 137 -16.53 21.73 1.94
CA ASN A 137 -17.61 22.02 2.90
C ASN A 137 -17.63 20.98 4.03
N ILE A 138 -17.74 21.43 5.29
CA ILE A 138 -18.00 20.58 6.46
C ILE A 138 -19.25 21.09 7.18
N ARG A 139 -20.28 20.25 7.30
CA ARG A 139 -21.54 20.57 8.00
C ARG A 139 -22.18 21.90 7.56
N GLY A 140 -22.11 22.23 6.26
CA GLY A 140 -22.64 23.49 5.72
C GLY A 140 -21.66 24.66 5.73
N PHE A 141 -20.57 24.61 6.49
CA PHE A 141 -19.54 25.64 6.50
C PHE A 141 -18.58 25.45 5.32
N LYS A 142 -18.53 26.44 4.43
CA LYS A 142 -17.65 26.44 3.25
C LYS A 142 -16.22 26.79 3.64
N GLY A 143 -15.24 26.22 2.95
CA GLY A 143 -13.84 26.59 3.07
C GLY A 143 -13.09 26.04 4.31
N VAL A 144 -13.72 25.18 5.11
CA VAL A 144 -13.14 24.73 6.39
C VAL A 144 -12.41 23.40 6.35
N ALA A 145 -12.60 22.59 5.28
CA ALA A 145 -11.91 21.31 5.16
C ALA A 145 -10.40 21.49 5.00
N GLY A 146 -9.63 20.72 5.74
CA GLY A 146 -8.16 20.74 5.69
C GLY A 146 -7.54 19.93 4.54
N GLY A 147 -8.37 19.22 3.77
CA GLY A 147 -7.94 18.37 2.65
C GLY A 147 -7.17 17.13 3.07
N VAL A 148 -6.62 16.42 2.07
CA VAL A 148 -5.93 15.14 2.30
C VAL A 148 -4.54 15.32 2.94
N ILE A 149 -3.86 16.45 2.72
CA ILE A 149 -2.45 16.64 3.11
C ILE A 149 -2.24 16.53 4.62
N ARG A 150 -3.17 17.06 5.42
CA ARG A 150 -3.08 16.97 6.89
C ARG A 150 -3.14 15.53 7.39
N TRP A 151 -3.89 14.67 6.70
CA TRP A 151 -4.00 13.26 7.04
C TRP A 151 -2.75 12.48 6.65
N MET A 152 -2.04 12.92 5.59
CA MET A 152 -0.77 12.28 5.18
C MET A 152 0.28 12.32 6.28
N ARG A 153 0.30 13.38 7.10
CA ARG A 153 1.20 13.45 8.25
C ARG A 153 0.88 12.41 9.31
N LEU A 154 -0.40 12.21 9.63
CA LEU A 154 -0.80 11.17 10.58
C LEU A 154 -0.47 9.77 10.06
N VAL A 155 -0.63 9.52 8.77
CA VAL A 155 -0.20 8.26 8.13
C VAL A 155 1.32 8.09 8.26
N ASN A 156 2.09 9.15 7.98
CA ASN A 156 3.54 9.16 8.13
C ASN A 156 3.98 8.85 9.57
N ASP A 157 3.43 9.57 10.53
CA ASP A 157 3.77 9.41 11.93
C ASP A 157 3.38 8.01 12.44
N THR A 158 2.26 7.46 11.96
CA THR A 158 1.85 6.07 12.24
C THR A 158 2.84 5.07 11.64
N ALA A 159 3.32 5.29 10.40
CA ALA A 159 4.30 4.43 9.75
C ALA A 159 5.63 4.38 10.52
N VAL A 160 6.05 5.54 11.06
CA VAL A 160 7.27 5.65 11.88
C VAL A 160 7.07 5.05 13.27
N ALA A 161 5.89 5.27 13.88
CA ALA A 161 5.61 4.81 15.24
C ALA A 161 5.38 3.30 15.36
N VAL A 162 4.84 2.68 14.32
CA VAL A 162 4.48 1.25 14.32
C VAL A 162 5.32 0.51 13.28
N ASP A 163 6.50 0.07 13.70
CA ASP A 163 7.36 -0.73 12.87
C ASP A 163 6.90 -2.19 12.74
N GLN A 164 7.41 -2.88 11.72
CA GLN A 164 7.07 -4.27 11.41
C GLN A 164 7.88 -5.21 12.30
N LEU A 165 7.33 -5.61 13.44
CA LEU A 165 7.93 -6.59 14.37
C LEU A 165 9.32 -6.21 14.89
N GLY A 166 9.69 -4.93 14.93
CA GLY A 166 11.04 -4.47 15.25
C GLY A 166 12.11 -4.84 14.21
N MET A 167 11.70 -5.36 13.06
CA MET A 167 12.60 -5.87 12.01
C MET A 167 12.64 -4.98 10.77
N ARG A 168 11.61 -4.18 10.53
CA ARG A 168 11.46 -3.28 9.37
C ARG A 168 10.64 -2.08 9.79
N GLN A 169 10.88 -0.93 9.16
CA GLN A 169 10.01 0.24 9.29
C GLN A 169 8.63 -0.05 8.69
N GLY A 170 7.59 0.55 9.23
CA GLY A 170 6.25 0.51 8.66
C GLY A 170 6.29 1.00 7.20
N ALA A 171 5.55 0.35 6.32
CA ALA A 171 5.51 0.68 4.90
C ALA A 171 4.08 0.92 4.45
N VAL A 172 3.82 2.13 3.93
CA VAL A 172 2.51 2.53 3.42
C VAL A 172 2.64 3.29 2.11
N ALA A 173 1.88 2.85 1.11
CA ALA A 173 1.65 3.62 -0.11
C ALA A 173 0.33 4.37 0.02
N VAL A 174 0.33 5.65 -0.33
CA VAL A 174 -0.86 6.49 -0.32
C VAL A 174 -1.22 6.88 -1.75
N TYR A 175 -2.48 6.68 -2.11
CA TYR A 175 -2.96 6.85 -3.48
C TYR A 175 -3.93 8.02 -3.56
N LEU A 176 -3.75 8.86 -4.58
CA LEU A 176 -4.64 9.96 -4.91
C LEU A 176 -4.86 10.02 -6.43
N ASP A 177 -6.04 10.42 -6.85
CA ASP A 177 -6.33 10.57 -8.28
C ASP A 177 -5.71 11.83 -8.85
N VAL A 178 -5.28 11.75 -10.11
CA VAL A 178 -4.70 12.89 -10.85
C VAL A 178 -5.66 14.06 -11.01
N TRP A 179 -6.96 13.85 -10.86
CA TRP A 179 -8.01 14.87 -10.93
C TRP A 179 -8.41 15.44 -9.56
N HIS A 180 -7.80 14.96 -8.46
CA HIS A 180 -8.10 15.45 -7.12
C HIS A 180 -7.52 16.86 -6.92
N LYS A 181 -8.28 17.76 -6.27
CA LYS A 181 -7.94 19.19 -6.14
C LYS A 181 -6.65 19.43 -5.33
N ASP A 182 -6.30 18.54 -4.41
CA ASP A 182 -5.08 18.62 -3.59
C ASP A 182 -3.85 17.95 -4.24
N LEU A 183 -3.95 17.52 -5.50
CA LEU A 183 -2.84 16.83 -6.19
C LEU A 183 -1.52 17.60 -6.18
N PRO A 184 -1.47 18.92 -6.47
CA PRO A 184 -0.19 19.64 -6.50
C PRO A 184 0.53 19.65 -5.15
N GLU A 185 -0.19 19.75 -4.04
CA GLU A 185 0.34 19.69 -2.69
C GLU A 185 0.72 18.27 -2.31
N PHE A 186 -0.05 17.27 -2.76
CA PHE A 186 0.25 15.85 -2.58
C PHE A 186 1.58 15.45 -3.22
N LEU A 187 1.87 15.94 -4.43
CA LEU A 187 3.13 15.71 -5.12
C LEU A 187 4.34 16.35 -4.43
N GLN A 188 4.13 17.30 -3.53
CA GLN A 188 5.20 17.97 -2.79
C GLN A 188 5.45 17.37 -1.40
N LEU A 189 4.75 16.30 -1.02
CA LEU A 189 4.86 15.70 0.33
C LEU A 189 6.30 15.33 0.72
N ARG A 190 7.10 14.87 -0.24
CA ARG A 190 8.48 14.40 -0.01
C ARG A 190 9.57 15.38 -0.40
N THR A 191 9.23 16.54 -0.94
CA THR A 191 10.22 17.55 -1.33
C THR A 191 10.79 18.25 -0.10
N ASN A 192 12.07 18.65 -0.17
CA ASN A 192 12.80 19.27 0.95
C ASN A 192 12.56 20.78 1.09
N ASN A 193 11.63 21.36 0.35
CA ASN A 193 11.29 22.78 0.38
C ASN A 193 9.86 22.99 0.88
N GLY A 194 9.59 24.13 1.49
CA GLY A 194 8.27 24.53 1.98
C GLY A 194 8.08 24.28 3.49
N ASP A 195 6.82 24.27 3.94
CA ASP A 195 6.45 24.10 5.35
C ASP A 195 6.55 22.62 5.77
N ASP A 196 7.42 22.30 6.71
CA ASP A 196 7.63 20.94 7.23
C ASP A 196 6.36 20.31 7.80
N ARG A 197 5.41 21.13 8.26
CA ARG A 197 4.12 20.64 8.74
C ARG A 197 3.26 20.02 7.65
N MET A 198 3.60 20.28 6.39
CA MET A 198 2.91 19.74 5.20
C MET A 198 3.72 18.62 4.52
N LYS A 199 4.76 18.10 5.20
CA LYS A 199 5.64 17.04 4.68
C LYS A 199 5.35 15.68 5.31
N ALA A 200 5.66 14.63 4.52
CA ALA A 200 5.52 13.23 4.90
C ALA A 200 6.56 12.42 4.12
N HIS A 201 7.74 12.23 4.71
CA HIS A 201 8.92 11.65 4.01
C HIS A 201 8.96 10.13 4.04
N ASP A 202 8.25 9.49 4.98
CA ASP A 202 8.30 8.04 5.22
C ASP A 202 7.16 7.27 4.54
N ILE A 203 6.28 7.97 3.82
CA ILE A 203 5.22 7.37 3.01
C ILE A 203 5.56 7.39 1.53
N PHE A 204 4.89 6.54 0.74
CA PHE A 204 5.09 6.41 -0.71
C PHE A 204 3.87 6.94 -1.46
N PRO A 205 3.90 8.22 -1.93
CA PRO A 205 2.82 8.77 -2.74
C PRO A 205 2.73 8.07 -4.10
N ALA A 206 1.51 7.77 -4.51
CA ALA A 206 1.19 7.21 -5.82
C ALA A 206 -0.02 7.92 -6.42
N ILE A 207 -0.09 8.01 -7.74
CA ILE A 207 -1.16 8.69 -8.47
C ILE A 207 -1.92 7.68 -9.31
N CYS A 208 -3.26 7.75 -9.24
CA CYS A 208 -4.15 7.01 -10.13
C CYS A 208 -4.44 7.87 -11.36
N TYR A 209 -4.09 7.37 -12.54
CA TYR A 209 -4.30 8.04 -13.81
C TYR A 209 -5.39 7.33 -14.61
N PRO A 210 -6.43 8.04 -15.09
CA PRO A 210 -7.36 7.51 -16.09
C PRO A 210 -6.73 7.57 -17.49
N ASP A 211 -7.20 6.74 -18.41
CA ASP A 211 -6.70 6.68 -19.79
C ASP A 211 -6.80 8.03 -20.50
N LEU A 212 -7.84 8.81 -20.25
CA LEU A 212 -8.05 10.14 -20.83
C LEU A 212 -6.85 11.07 -20.57
N PHE A 213 -6.23 11.00 -19.35
CA PHE A 213 -5.08 11.84 -19.04
C PHE A 213 -3.92 11.59 -20.02
N TRP A 214 -3.64 10.32 -20.30
CA TRP A 214 -2.57 9.94 -21.21
C TRP A 214 -2.90 10.21 -22.68
N LYS A 215 -4.15 10.00 -23.10
CA LYS A 215 -4.63 10.38 -24.42
C LYS A 215 -4.42 11.88 -24.67
N MET A 216 -4.84 12.72 -23.72
CA MET A 216 -4.64 14.17 -23.81
C MET A 216 -3.15 14.57 -23.79
N ALA A 217 -2.35 13.90 -22.96
CA ALA A 217 -0.90 14.14 -22.87
C ALA A 217 -0.18 13.80 -24.18
N GLU A 218 -0.58 12.75 -24.86
CA GLU A 218 -0.03 12.32 -26.15
C GLU A 218 -0.38 13.28 -27.28
N GLU A 219 -1.60 13.85 -27.24
CA GLU A 219 -2.01 14.86 -28.23
C GLU A 219 -1.30 16.20 -28.03
N ASP A 220 -1.33 16.76 -26.81
CA ASP A 220 -0.64 18.02 -26.44
C ASP A 220 -0.48 18.14 -24.93
N MET A 221 0.75 18.12 -24.45
CA MET A 221 1.11 18.32 -23.04
C MET A 221 0.71 19.66 -22.45
N ASN A 222 0.42 20.68 -23.26
CA ASN A 222 0.01 22.00 -22.78
C ASN A 222 -1.50 22.06 -22.51
N GLN A 223 -2.28 21.03 -22.80
CA GLN A 223 -3.70 20.97 -22.48
C GLN A 223 -3.95 21.17 -20.99
N ASN A 224 -5.07 21.80 -20.70
CA ASN A 224 -5.53 22.04 -19.34
C ASN A 224 -6.22 20.81 -18.75
N TRP A 225 -5.81 20.45 -17.56
CA TRP A 225 -6.43 19.41 -16.75
C TRP A 225 -7.15 20.02 -15.55
N SER A 226 -8.38 19.61 -15.31
CA SER A 226 -9.22 20.15 -14.23
C SER A 226 -9.18 19.26 -13.00
N LEU A 227 -8.95 19.88 -11.84
CA LEU A 227 -8.92 19.23 -10.54
C LEU A 227 -10.18 19.56 -9.74
N PHE A 228 -10.79 18.57 -9.12
CA PHE A 228 -12.05 18.69 -8.41
C PHE A 228 -11.98 18.13 -6.97
N CYS A 229 -12.94 18.53 -6.15
CA CYS A 229 -13.18 17.92 -4.86
C CYS A 229 -14.21 16.78 -5.02
N PRO A 230 -13.90 15.52 -4.63
CA PRO A 230 -14.82 14.39 -4.79
C PRO A 230 -16.16 14.61 -4.07
N ASN A 231 -16.13 15.16 -2.86
CA ASN A 231 -17.34 15.48 -2.10
C ASN A 231 -18.22 16.52 -2.80
N GLU A 232 -17.64 17.49 -3.49
CA GLU A 232 -18.40 18.49 -4.25
C GLU A 232 -19.06 17.87 -5.48
N ILE A 233 -18.36 16.97 -6.19
CA ILE A 233 -18.92 16.20 -7.31
C ILE A 233 -20.12 15.40 -6.81
N MET A 234 -19.96 14.59 -5.77
CA MET A 234 -21.07 13.80 -5.23
C MET A 234 -22.27 14.65 -4.85
N ARG A 235 -22.04 15.79 -4.21
CA ARG A 235 -23.12 16.70 -3.78
C ARG A 235 -23.87 17.37 -4.94
N ILE A 236 -23.18 17.74 -6.02
CA ILE A 236 -23.76 18.50 -7.14
C ILE A 236 -24.24 17.58 -8.24
N LYS A 237 -23.51 16.51 -8.54
CA LYS A 237 -23.77 15.60 -9.66
C LYS A 237 -24.49 14.32 -9.23
N GLY A 238 -24.42 13.94 -7.94
CA GLY A 238 -25.05 12.73 -7.42
C GLY A 238 -24.29 11.42 -7.74
N TYR A 239 -23.03 11.49 -8.19
CA TYR A 239 -22.19 10.33 -8.42
C TYR A 239 -20.77 10.53 -7.88
N CYS A 240 -20.07 9.41 -7.61
CA CYS A 240 -18.67 9.38 -7.24
C CYS A 240 -17.84 9.11 -8.49
N LEU A 241 -16.93 10.04 -8.84
CA LEU A 241 -16.06 9.88 -10.01
C LEU A 241 -15.00 8.79 -9.75
N GLU A 242 -14.55 8.69 -8.53
CA GLU A 242 -13.58 7.70 -8.05
C GLU A 242 -14.08 6.24 -8.06
N ASP A 243 -15.39 6.02 -8.22
CA ASP A 243 -15.98 4.68 -8.34
C ASP A 243 -16.25 4.28 -9.80
N CYS A 244 -15.85 5.12 -10.76
CA CYS A 244 -16.03 4.89 -12.20
C CYS A 244 -14.69 4.59 -12.87
N TYR A 245 -14.74 3.97 -14.05
CA TYR A 245 -13.55 3.68 -14.88
C TYR A 245 -13.91 3.64 -16.38
N GLY A 246 -12.88 3.66 -17.24
CA GLY A 246 -13.06 3.58 -18.70
C GLY A 246 -13.90 4.73 -19.26
N GLU A 247 -14.71 4.43 -20.27
CA GLU A 247 -15.54 5.40 -20.98
C GLU A 247 -16.59 6.10 -20.09
N GLU A 248 -17.09 5.39 -19.08
CA GLU A 248 -18.03 5.96 -18.11
C GLU A 248 -17.36 7.07 -17.29
N TRP A 249 -16.13 6.82 -16.84
CA TRP A 249 -15.33 7.79 -16.12
C TRP A 249 -15.07 9.03 -17.00
N GLU A 250 -14.61 8.81 -18.22
CA GLU A 250 -14.30 9.87 -19.19
C GLU A 250 -15.51 10.78 -19.41
N ARG A 251 -16.67 10.20 -19.70
CA ARG A 251 -17.93 10.93 -19.89
C ARG A 251 -18.30 11.76 -18.66
N LYS A 252 -18.21 11.18 -17.46
CA LYS A 252 -18.54 11.86 -16.20
C LYS A 252 -17.55 12.96 -15.85
N TYR A 253 -16.26 12.74 -16.12
CA TYR A 253 -15.24 13.78 -15.92
C TYR A 253 -15.45 14.96 -16.84
N LEU A 254 -15.72 14.74 -18.12
CA LEU A 254 -16.03 15.82 -19.08
C LEU A 254 -17.31 16.55 -18.71
N ASP A 255 -18.32 15.86 -18.17
CA ASP A 255 -19.52 16.48 -17.62
C ASP A 255 -19.19 17.39 -16.42
N CYS A 256 -18.24 16.98 -15.54
CA CYS A 256 -17.75 17.86 -14.47
C CYS A 256 -16.99 19.07 -15.00
N VAL A 257 -16.16 18.89 -16.05
CA VAL A 257 -15.41 19.99 -16.68
C VAL A 257 -16.35 21.05 -17.28
N ASN A 258 -17.48 20.63 -17.81
CA ASN A 258 -18.45 21.55 -18.42
C ASN A 258 -19.41 22.19 -17.42
N ASP A 259 -19.46 21.72 -16.17
CA ASP A 259 -20.43 22.25 -15.15
C ASP A 259 -19.79 23.40 -14.34
N GLN A 260 -20.27 24.61 -14.55
CA GLN A 260 -19.76 25.80 -13.86
C GLN A 260 -20.14 25.88 -12.36
N ARG A 261 -21.01 25.01 -11.88
CA ARG A 261 -21.36 24.94 -10.44
C ARG A 261 -20.25 24.26 -9.61
N LEU A 262 -19.38 23.47 -10.26
CA LEU A 262 -18.26 22.82 -9.62
C LEU A 262 -17.07 23.77 -9.51
N SER A 263 -16.56 23.91 -8.29
CA SER A 263 -15.31 24.63 -8.04
C SER A 263 -14.12 23.77 -8.54
N ARG A 264 -13.33 24.30 -9.45
CA ARG A 264 -12.19 23.60 -10.03
C ARG A 264 -10.90 24.40 -9.92
N ARG A 265 -9.79 23.69 -9.88
CA ARG A 265 -8.46 24.20 -10.10
C ARG A 265 -7.99 23.67 -11.45
N VAL A 266 -7.33 24.50 -12.25
CA VAL A 266 -6.84 24.12 -13.57
C VAL A 266 -5.33 24.15 -13.55
N ILE A 267 -4.70 23.12 -14.11
CA ILE A 267 -3.25 22.98 -14.24
C ILE A 267 -2.95 22.33 -15.58
N SER A 268 -1.83 22.70 -16.24
CA SER A 268 -1.45 22.01 -17.47
C SER A 268 -0.97 20.59 -17.18
N ILE A 269 -1.21 19.67 -18.12
CA ILE A 269 -0.69 18.29 -18.03
C ILE A 269 0.83 18.32 -17.88
N LYS A 270 1.50 19.18 -18.62
CA LYS A 270 2.95 19.41 -18.55
C LYS A 270 3.44 19.76 -17.14
N ASP A 271 2.70 20.61 -16.43
CA ASP A 271 3.08 21.01 -15.08
C ASP A 271 2.82 19.89 -14.06
N ILE A 272 1.78 19.07 -14.26
CA ILE A 272 1.58 17.84 -13.46
C ILE A 272 2.78 16.90 -13.63
N VAL A 273 3.17 16.61 -14.87
CA VAL A 273 4.31 15.74 -15.17
C VAL A 273 5.62 16.29 -14.58
N ARG A 274 5.84 17.63 -14.67
CA ARG A 274 6.99 18.27 -14.03
C ARG A 274 6.99 18.09 -12.50
N LEU A 275 5.85 18.27 -11.86
CA LEU A 275 5.73 18.04 -10.41
C LEU A 275 6.04 16.58 -10.03
N VAL A 276 5.57 15.62 -10.82
CA VAL A 276 5.87 14.19 -10.63
C VAL A 276 7.37 13.93 -10.74
N LEU A 277 8.00 14.41 -11.82
CA LEU A 277 9.45 14.25 -12.03
C LEU A 277 10.30 14.94 -10.97
N HIS A 278 9.80 16.05 -10.41
CA HIS A 278 10.51 16.78 -9.35
C HIS A 278 10.36 16.10 -7.98
N SER A 279 9.28 15.32 -7.78
CA SER A 279 9.02 14.59 -6.51
C SER A 279 9.66 13.20 -6.47
N ALA A 280 10.08 12.67 -7.62
CA ALA A 280 10.73 11.36 -7.75
C ALA A 280 12.22 11.45 -7.45
#